data_794b0d1e9fd12e2a42d7401a84a7ba0c
#
_entry.id   794b0d1e9fd12e2a42d7401a84a7ba0c
#
_cell.length_a   1.000
_cell.length_b   1.000
_cell.length_c   1.000
_cell.angle_alpha   90.00
_cell.angle_beta   90.00
_cell.angle_gamma   90.00
#
_symmetry.space_group_name_H-M   'P 1'
#
loop_
_entity.id
_entity.type
_entity.pdbx_description
1 polymer ?
#
loop_
_entity_poly.entity_id
_entity_poly.type
_entity_poly.pdbx_seq_one_letter_code
_entity_poly.pdbx_strand_id
1 'polypeptide(L)'
;MINFTNSQEFRKSHILFSCYFVFMLDPNKLRVYPQAKELTKSVYAITKKFPVEEKYEIVNQIRRASASIGANIAEGCGRTSRADMRRFFHISLGSLLEVKYFLELSKMLQYLTDEEFTNLYTNANSLSKQLISFIKS
;
A
#
# COMPACT_ATOMS: atom_id res chain seq x y z
N MET A 1 47.98 7.96 -3.23
CA MET A 1 47.67 9.17 -4.00
C MET A 1 46.70 8.78 -5.13
N ILE A 2 45.41 9.05 -4.97
CA ILE A 2 44.39 8.70 -5.98
C ILE A 2 44.32 9.91 -6.92
N ASN A 3 44.79 9.75 -8.15
CA ASN A 3 44.70 10.77 -9.19
C ASN A 3 43.25 10.83 -9.72
N PHE A 4 42.52 11.87 -9.35
CA PHE A 4 41.24 12.21 -9.96
C PHE A 4 41.46 12.93 -11.29
N THR A 5 41.83 12.21 -12.34
CA THR A 5 41.82 12.70 -13.71
C THR A 5 40.91 11.82 -14.55
N ASN A 6 39.62 11.87 -14.28
CA ASN A 6 38.67 11.48 -15.31
C ASN A 6 37.30 12.15 -15.07
N SER A 7 37.22 13.37 -15.59
CA SER A 7 35.94 14.14 -15.59
C SER A 7 34.78 13.43 -16.29
N GLN A 8 35.07 12.36 -17.04
CA GLN A 8 34.04 11.53 -17.70
C GLN A 8 33.49 10.47 -16.78
N GLU A 9 34.29 9.89 -15.89
CA GLU A 9 33.76 8.93 -14.89
C GLU A 9 32.93 9.62 -13.82
N PHE A 10 33.31 10.83 -13.42
CA PHE A 10 32.54 11.64 -12.48
C PHE A 10 31.21 12.07 -13.08
N ARG A 11 31.14 12.41 -14.37
CA ARG A 11 29.88 12.69 -15.08
C ARG A 11 29.00 11.44 -15.21
N LYS A 12 29.58 10.27 -15.48
CA LYS A 12 28.85 9.01 -15.54
C LYS A 12 28.26 8.62 -14.17
N SER A 13 29.02 8.78 -13.09
CA SER A 13 28.52 8.51 -11.74
C SER A 13 27.41 9.49 -11.32
N HIS A 14 27.49 10.77 -11.68
CA HIS A 14 26.44 11.75 -11.43
C HIS A 14 25.19 11.50 -12.28
N ILE A 15 25.34 11.09 -13.52
CA ILE A 15 24.20 10.72 -14.39
C ILE A 15 23.52 9.44 -13.86
N LEU A 16 24.30 8.43 -13.45
CA LEU A 16 23.77 7.21 -12.84
C LEU A 16 23.09 7.50 -11.50
N PHE A 17 23.69 8.35 -10.65
CA PHE A 17 23.09 8.76 -9.38
C PHE A 17 21.80 9.58 -9.60
N SER A 18 21.77 10.46 -10.59
CA SER A 18 20.58 11.22 -10.99
C SER A 18 19.50 10.31 -11.58
N CYS A 19 19.87 9.29 -12.38
CA CYS A 19 18.92 8.28 -12.88
C CYS A 19 18.37 7.41 -11.76
N TYR A 20 19.17 6.99 -10.78
CA TYR A 20 18.70 6.25 -9.61
C TYR A 20 17.75 7.09 -8.75
N PHE A 21 18.01 8.38 -8.62
CA PHE A 21 17.18 9.29 -7.83
C PHE A 21 15.83 9.62 -8.50
N VAL A 22 15.74 9.53 -9.83
CA VAL A 22 14.52 9.80 -10.61
C VAL A 22 13.45 8.72 -10.43
N PHE A 23 13.82 7.49 -10.04
CA PHE A 23 12.88 6.37 -9.87
C PHE A 23 12.44 6.12 -8.42
N MET A 24 13.17 6.64 -7.43
CA MET A 24 12.75 6.53 -6.04
C MET A 24 11.72 7.63 -5.72
N LEU A 25 10.47 7.23 -5.54
CA LEU A 25 9.40 8.13 -5.14
C LEU A 25 9.30 8.18 -3.62
N ASP A 26 9.07 9.38 -3.09
CA ASP A 26 8.64 9.52 -1.70
C ASP A 26 7.19 9.06 -1.58
N PRO A 27 6.89 7.96 -0.88
CA PRO A 27 5.53 7.45 -0.78
C PRO A 27 4.56 8.45 -0.17
N ASN A 28 5.03 9.36 0.69
CA ASN A 28 4.19 10.38 1.31
C ASN A 28 3.65 11.42 0.31
N LYS A 29 4.26 11.54 -0.88
CA LYS A 29 3.77 12.37 -1.97
C LYS A 29 2.66 11.71 -2.79
N LEU A 30 2.42 10.42 -2.60
CA LEU A 30 1.36 9.68 -3.28
C LEU A 30 0.11 9.63 -2.41
N ARG A 31 -1.02 10.12 -2.91
CA ARG A 31 -2.30 10.13 -2.18
C ARG A 31 -2.72 8.76 -1.68
N VAL A 32 -2.39 7.70 -2.40
CA VAL A 32 -2.72 6.31 -2.04
C VAL A 32 -2.04 5.87 -0.74
N TYR A 33 -0.87 6.40 -0.40
CA TYR A 33 -0.12 5.97 0.78
C TYR A 33 -0.75 6.44 2.10
N PRO A 34 -1.03 7.75 2.32
CA PRO A 34 -1.75 8.19 3.51
C PRO A 34 -3.16 7.57 3.60
N GLN A 35 -3.85 7.39 2.48
CA GLN A 35 -5.16 6.73 2.47
C GLN A 35 -5.08 5.26 2.91
N ALA A 36 -4.06 4.53 2.48
CA ALA A 36 -3.82 3.16 2.93
C ALA A 36 -3.59 3.10 4.45
N LYS A 37 -2.82 4.04 5.00
CA LYS A 37 -2.61 4.14 6.45
C LYS A 37 -3.91 4.42 7.22
N GLU A 38 -4.73 5.33 6.73
CA GLU A 38 -6.02 5.65 7.37
C GLU A 38 -7.00 4.47 7.30
N LEU A 39 -7.05 3.75 6.17
CA LEU A 39 -7.86 2.52 6.07
C LEU A 39 -7.37 1.47 7.08
N THR A 40 -6.07 1.25 7.18
CA THR A 40 -5.48 0.30 8.14
C THR A 40 -5.83 0.69 9.58
N LYS A 41 -5.67 1.96 9.93
CA LYS A 41 -6.04 2.50 11.26
C LYS A 41 -7.51 2.25 11.56
N SER A 42 -8.41 2.48 10.60
CA SER A 42 -9.84 2.25 10.75
C SER A 42 -10.17 0.76 10.92
N VAL A 43 -9.50 -0.12 10.20
CA VAL A 43 -9.62 -1.58 10.36
C VAL A 43 -9.18 -2.01 11.77
N TYR A 44 -8.06 -1.50 12.27
CA TYR A 44 -7.61 -1.79 13.63
C TYR A 44 -8.61 -1.31 14.69
N ALA A 45 -9.18 -0.12 14.50
CA ALA A 45 -10.17 0.43 15.43
C ALA A 45 -11.45 -0.40 15.46
N ILE A 46 -12.02 -0.71 14.29
CA ILE A 46 -13.31 -1.41 14.22
C ILE A 46 -13.22 -2.87 14.68
N THR A 47 -12.11 -3.53 14.42
CA THR A 47 -11.91 -4.94 14.80
C THR A 47 -11.71 -5.16 16.30
N LYS A 48 -11.51 -4.09 17.09
CA LYS A 48 -11.46 -4.21 18.56
C LYS A 48 -12.74 -4.73 19.17
N LYS A 49 -13.88 -4.48 18.53
CA LYS A 49 -15.20 -4.92 19.01
C LYS A 49 -15.64 -6.29 18.47
N PHE A 50 -14.85 -6.89 17.58
CA PHE A 50 -15.17 -8.23 17.07
C PHE A 50 -15.12 -9.28 18.18
N PRO A 51 -15.87 -10.38 18.06
CA PRO A 51 -15.83 -11.47 19.04
C PRO A 51 -14.40 -11.93 19.31
N VAL A 52 -14.14 -12.29 20.59
CA VAL A 52 -12.78 -12.72 21.00
C VAL A 52 -12.31 -13.97 20.24
N GLU A 53 -13.25 -14.83 19.82
CA GLU A 53 -12.99 -16.03 19.03
C GLU A 53 -12.35 -15.69 17.67
N GLU A 54 -12.60 -14.49 17.15
CA GLU A 54 -12.08 -14.04 15.85
C GLU A 54 -10.69 -13.43 15.93
N LYS A 55 -10.11 -13.34 17.12
CA LYS A 55 -8.79 -12.69 17.33
C LYS A 55 -7.70 -13.28 16.45
N TYR A 56 -7.68 -14.61 16.29
CA TYR A 56 -6.68 -15.31 15.48
C TYR A 56 -7.21 -15.69 14.09
N GLU A 57 -8.44 -15.38 13.77
CA GLU A 57 -9.12 -15.66 12.51
C GLU A 57 -9.31 -14.38 11.69
N ILE A 58 -10.54 -13.91 11.53
CA ILE A 58 -10.87 -12.73 10.70
C ILE A 58 -10.09 -11.49 11.13
N VAL A 59 -9.98 -11.23 12.43
CA VAL A 59 -9.27 -10.04 12.94
C VAL A 59 -7.80 -10.05 12.51
N ASN A 60 -7.14 -11.18 12.67
CA ASN A 60 -5.74 -11.32 12.24
C ASN A 60 -5.60 -11.13 10.72
N GLN A 61 -6.45 -11.79 9.94
CA GLN A 61 -6.39 -11.75 8.47
C GLN A 61 -6.64 -10.34 7.92
N ILE A 62 -7.70 -9.66 8.36
CA ILE A 62 -8.03 -8.32 7.85
C ILE A 62 -6.99 -7.28 8.25
N ARG A 63 -6.44 -7.38 9.46
CA ARG A 63 -5.36 -6.49 9.93
C ARG A 63 -4.09 -6.68 9.11
N ARG A 64 -3.69 -7.91 8.87
CA ARG A 64 -2.52 -8.22 8.04
C ARG A 64 -2.70 -7.75 6.61
N ALA A 65 -3.85 -8.02 6.00
CA ALA A 65 -4.17 -7.56 4.65
C ALA A 65 -4.15 -6.02 4.57
N SER A 66 -4.77 -5.33 5.53
CA SER A 66 -4.79 -3.86 5.52
C SER A 66 -3.39 -3.24 5.68
N ALA A 67 -2.57 -3.77 6.58
CA ALA A 67 -1.18 -3.31 6.75
C ALA A 67 -0.32 -3.57 5.51
N SER A 68 -0.58 -4.68 4.80
CA SER A 68 0.13 -5.04 3.57
C SER A 68 -0.10 -4.04 2.43
N ILE A 69 -1.25 -3.35 2.38
CA ILE A 69 -1.55 -2.35 1.35
C ILE A 69 -0.47 -1.25 1.36
N GLY A 70 -0.34 -0.54 2.47
CA GLY A 70 0.62 0.56 2.60
C GLY A 70 2.07 0.09 2.55
N ALA A 71 2.38 -1.06 3.14
CA ALA A 71 3.72 -1.64 3.12
C ALA A 71 4.20 -1.91 1.68
N ASN A 72 3.34 -2.46 0.82
CA ASN A 72 3.69 -2.71 -0.59
C ASN A 72 3.75 -1.44 -1.44
N ILE A 73 2.94 -0.41 -1.13
CA ILE A 73 3.10 0.91 -1.76
C ILE A 73 4.48 1.48 -1.44
N ALA A 74 4.87 1.47 -0.16
CA ALA A 74 6.18 1.97 0.27
C ALA A 74 7.33 1.19 -0.36
N GLU A 75 7.24 -0.14 -0.38
CA GLU A 75 8.22 -1.03 -1.02
C GLU A 75 8.35 -0.74 -2.52
N GLY A 76 7.23 -0.55 -3.22
CA GLY A 76 7.21 -0.21 -4.64
C GLY A 76 7.88 1.13 -4.94
N CYS A 77 7.66 2.13 -4.09
CA CYS A 77 8.31 3.45 -4.23
C CYS A 77 9.83 3.38 -4.11
N GLY A 78 10.37 2.40 -3.39
CA GLY A 78 11.81 2.16 -3.25
C GLY A 78 12.45 1.38 -4.40
N ARG A 79 11.67 0.98 -5.42
CA ARG A 79 12.20 0.20 -6.56
C ARG A 79 12.84 1.09 -7.62
N THR A 80 13.84 0.54 -8.30
CA THR A 80 14.62 1.28 -9.31
C THR A 80 14.01 1.23 -10.71
N SER A 81 13.02 0.37 -10.95
CA SER A 81 12.31 0.28 -12.22
C SER A 81 10.80 0.45 -12.07
N ARG A 82 10.17 1.04 -13.09
CA ARG A 82 8.70 1.17 -13.15
C ARG A 82 8.00 -0.18 -13.14
N ALA A 83 8.54 -1.17 -13.81
CA ALA A 83 7.98 -2.51 -13.87
C ALA A 83 7.95 -3.16 -12.48
N ASP A 84 9.04 -3.05 -11.72
CA ASP A 84 9.14 -3.60 -10.38
C ASP A 84 8.26 -2.82 -9.39
N MET A 85 8.20 -1.50 -9.50
CA MET A 85 7.27 -0.67 -8.74
C MET A 85 5.81 -1.10 -8.95
N ARG A 86 5.40 -1.28 -10.22
CA ARG A 86 4.05 -1.74 -10.57
C ARG A 86 3.74 -3.12 -9.97
N ARG A 87 4.71 -4.01 -9.92
CA ARG A 87 4.55 -5.34 -9.31
C ARG A 87 4.13 -5.22 -7.84
N PHE A 88 4.79 -4.36 -7.06
CA PHE A 88 4.42 -4.12 -5.67
C PHE A 88 3.04 -3.44 -5.53
N PHE A 89 2.69 -2.56 -6.44
CA PHE A 89 1.36 -1.95 -6.45
C PHE A 89 0.26 -2.96 -6.80
N HIS A 90 0.53 -3.94 -7.66
CA HIS A 90 -0.37 -5.08 -7.87
C HIS A 90 -0.55 -5.93 -6.61
N ILE A 91 0.53 -6.18 -5.86
CA ILE A 91 0.44 -6.88 -4.57
C ILE A 91 -0.42 -6.07 -3.58
N SER A 92 -0.20 -4.76 -3.52
CA SER A 92 -1.02 -3.85 -2.70
C SER A 92 -2.50 -3.91 -3.07
N LEU A 93 -2.81 -3.90 -4.37
CA LEU A 93 -4.19 -4.04 -4.86
C LEU A 93 -4.80 -5.39 -4.46
N GLY A 94 -4.05 -6.48 -4.56
CA GLY A 94 -4.49 -7.80 -4.10
C GLY A 94 -4.81 -7.82 -2.60
N SER A 95 -3.97 -7.19 -1.78
CA SER A 95 -4.20 -7.05 -0.33
C SER A 95 -5.47 -6.22 -0.04
N LEU A 96 -5.72 -5.18 -0.83
CA LEU A 96 -6.92 -4.36 -0.69
C LEU A 96 -8.19 -5.14 -1.05
N LEU A 97 -8.15 -5.97 -2.09
CA LEU A 97 -9.27 -6.84 -2.44
C LEU A 97 -9.55 -7.88 -1.34
N GLU A 98 -8.51 -8.37 -0.68
CA GLU A 98 -8.63 -9.24 0.49
C GLU A 98 -9.30 -8.50 1.66
N VAL A 99 -8.95 -7.26 1.94
CA VAL A 99 -9.64 -6.42 2.94
C VAL A 99 -11.12 -6.29 2.60
N LYS A 100 -11.46 -6.02 1.35
CA LYS A 100 -12.86 -5.92 0.92
C LYS A 100 -13.64 -7.21 1.16
N TYR A 101 -13.02 -8.35 0.84
CA TYR A 101 -13.60 -9.66 1.12
C TYR A 101 -13.92 -9.84 2.62
N PHE A 102 -12.96 -9.55 3.49
CA PHE A 102 -13.18 -9.68 4.94
C PHE A 102 -14.18 -8.67 5.50
N LEU A 103 -14.29 -7.48 4.91
CA LEU A 103 -15.35 -6.52 5.27
C LEU A 103 -16.74 -7.07 4.91
N GLU A 104 -16.90 -7.63 3.73
CA GLU A 104 -18.14 -8.26 3.29
C GLU A 104 -18.53 -9.44 4.21
N LEU A 105 -17.57 -10.31 4.50
CA LEU A 105 -17.78 -11.44 5.41
C LEU A 105 -18.15 -10.98 6.82
N SER A 106 -17.46 -9.95 7.34
CA SER A 106 -17.72 -9.39 8.66
C SER A 106 -19.13 -8.77 8.75
N LYS A 107 -19.60 -8.16 7.67
CA LYS A 107 -20.99 -7.67 7.57
C LYS A 107 -21.99 -8.83 7.58
N MET A 108 -21.75 -9.87 6.79
CA MET A 108 -22.60 -11.07 6.76
C MET A 108 -22.71 -11.75 8.12
N LEU A 109 -21.61 -11.76 8.90
CA LEU A 109 -21.56 -12.29 10.25
C LEU A 109 -22.09 -11.32 11.32
N GLN A 110 -22.58 -10.15 10.91
CA GLN A 110 -23.12 -9.11 11.79
C GLN A 110 -22.10 -8.52 12.79
N TYR A 111 -20.82 -8.55 12.44
CA TYR A 111 -19.77 -7.91 13.25
C TYR A 111 -19.65 -6.40 12.97
N LEU A 112 -20.19 -5.95 11.84
CA LEU A 112 -20.21 -4.54 11.41
C LEU A 112 -21.67 -4.08 11.26
N THR A 113 -21.94 -2.84 11.67
CA THR A 113 -23.17 -2.14 11.28
C THR A 113 -23.13 -1.78 9.80
N ASP A 114 -24.28 -1.48 9.19
CA ASP A 114 -24.36 -1.03 7.79
C ASP A 114 -23.56 0.24 7.56
N GLU A 115 -23.58 1.18 8.51
CA GLU A 115 -22.82 2.44 8.44
C GLU A 115 -21.30 2.18 8.49
N GLU A 116 -20.84 1.36 9.42
CA GLU A 116 -19.42 0.99 9.55
C GLU A 116 -18.91 0.29 8.29
N PHE A 117 -19.68 -0.66 7.77
CA PHE A 117 -19.35 -1.33 6.51
C PHE A 117 -19.27 -0.34 5.36
N THR A 118 -20.29 0.52 5.18
CA THR A 118 -20.35 1.48 4.09
C THR A 118 -19.15 2.44 4.12
N ASN A 119 -18.79 2.95 5.29
CA ASN A 119 -17.65 3.85 5.45
C ASN A 119 -16.34 3.19 5.05
N LEU A 120 -16.05 2.00 5.57
CA LEU A 120 -14.81 1.27 5.27
C LEU A 120 -14.76 0.81 3.82
N TYR A 121 -15.88 0.30 3.30
CA TYR A 121 -15.95 -0.23 1.94
C TYR A 121 -15.84 0.87 0.87
N THR A 122 -16.44 2.02 1.12
CA THR A 122 -16.31 3.20 0.25
C THR A 122 -14.87 3.69 0.19
N ASN A 123 -14.18 3.75 1.33
CA ASN A 123 -12.76 4.12 1.39
C ASN A 123 -11.89 3.10 0.65
N ALA A 124 -12.15 1.81 0.83
CA ALA A 124 -11.45 0.74 0.12
C ALA A 124 -11.68 0.83 -1.40
N ASN A 125 -12.91 1.12 -1.84
CA ASN A 125 -13.22 1.30 -3.26
C ASN A 125 -12.49 2.51 -3.86
N SER A 126 -12.46 3.63 -3.16
CA SER A 126 -11.73 4.83 -3.60
C SER A 126 -10.25 4.55 -3.77
N LEU A 127 -9.64 3.90 -2.78
CA LEU A 127 -8.23 3.52 -2.81
C LEU A 127 -7.94 2.52 -3.95
N SER A 128 -8.83 1.56 -4.19
CA SER A 128 -8.71 0.59 -5.27
C SER A 128 -8.67 1.28 -6.65
N LYS A 129 -9.58 2.22 -6.89
CA LYS A 129 -9.62 2.99 -8.15
C LYS A 129 -8.32 3.79 -8.37
N GLN A 130 -7.79 4.40 -7.32
CA GLN A 130 -6.55 5.16 -7.40
C GLN A 130 -5.33 4.27 -7.66
N LEU A 131 -5.24 3.11 -7.00
CA LEU A 131 -4.18 2.13 -7.25
C LEU A 131 -4.23 1.62 -8.70
N ILE A 132 -5.42 1.27 -9.20
CA ILE A 132 -5.60 0.82 -10.58
C ILE A 132 -5.16 1.92 -11.56
N SER A 133 -5.56 3.16 -11.33
CA SER A 133 -5.14 4.30 -12.15
C SER A 133 -3.63 4.46 -12.16
N PHE A 134 -2.99 4.32 -11.01
CA PHE A 134 -1.54 4.42 -10.89
C PHE A 134 -0.80 3.28 -11.60
N ILE A 135 -1.31 2.06 -11.49
CA ILE A 135 -0.76 0.88 -12.17
C ILE A 135 -0.83 1.03 -13.69
N LYS A 136 -1.94 1.59 -14.21
CA LYS A 136 -2.16 1.78 -15.65
C LYS A 136 -1.37 2.96 -16.25
N SER A 137 -0.96 3.91 -15.44
CA SER A 137 -0.14 5.03 -15.90
C SER A 137 1.32 4.61 -16.11
#